data_32d12a958b6e2f9c7b41d366bd47d2d6
#
_entry.id   32d12a958b6e2f9c7b41d366bd47d2d6
#
_cell.length_a   1.000
_cell.length_b   1.000
_cell.length_c   1.000
_cell.angle_alpha   90.00
_cell.angle_beta   90.00
_cell.angle_gamma   90.00
#
_symmetry.space_group_name_H-M   'P 1'
#
loop_
_entity.id
_entity.type
_entity.pdbx_description
1 polymer ?
#
loop_
_entity_poly.entity_id
_entity_poly.type
_entity_poly.pdbx_seq_one_letter_code
_entity_poly.pdbx_strand_id
1 'polypeptide(L)'
;MLVGRQVEAAMVNLKSMREIGLMRRAGLAVWQAHQIAKQMVRPGATTAEIDQAIGEHFARLGAEPLFKNYPNSVRNKPAFPAVCCMSVNEAVVHGIPTNKPLVEGDILSLDTGCRLGGWCGDAAYTYKVGQIAPEVQRLLDATEGVLNLAIELMNSKSYWSAIAREMATYIHDHGYSTVECFVGHGIGREMHEDPQVPNFASRSLRGSGDFRIEPGLVIAVEPMVNMGTKRVKMLSDTWTQVTADGKPSAHFEHTVAITPDGPTLLTVAPTPAELEKAAV
;
A
#
# COMPACT_ATOMS: atom_id res chain seq x y z
N MET A 1 32.26 25.08 -2.52
CA MET A 1 31.14 25.60 -3.33
C MET A 1 30.17 24.42 -3.54
N LEU A 2 29.11 24.36 -2.74
CA LEU A 2 28.02 23.36 -2.92
C LEU A 2 27.11 23.95 -4.01
N VAL A 3 27.20 23.38 -5.21
CA VAL A 3 26.30 23.69 -6.32
C VAL A 3 24.91 23.21 -5.89
N GLY A 4 24.00 24.16 -5.69
CA GLY A 4 22.60 23.87 -5.38
C GLY A 4 21.99 23.01 -6.49
N ARG A 5 21.65 21.76 -6.20
CA ARG A 5 20.69 21.03 -7.03
C ARG A 5 19.37 21.78 -6.93
N GLN A 6 18.94 22.37 -8.04
CA GLN A 6 17.54 22.78 -8.20
C GLN A 6 16.71 21.51 -7.98
N VAL A 7 15.82 21.54 -7.01
CA VAL A 7 14.78 20.51 -6.84
C VAL A 7 13.84 20.75 -8.01
N GLU A 8 13.96 19.93 -9.07
CA GLU A 8 12.95 19.91 -10.12
C GLU A 8 11.60 19.61 -9.44
N ALA A 9 10.58 20.38 -9.81
CA ALA A 9 9.24 20.12 -9.35
C ALA A 9 8.85 18.71 -9.78
N ALA A 10 8.32 17.90 -8.86
CA ALA A 10 7.85 16.55 -9.17
C ALA A 10 6.86 16.63 -10.34
N MET A 11 7.18 15.97 -11.45
CA MET A 11 6.30 15.93 -12.61
C MET A 11 5.17 14.93 -12.35
N VAL A 12 4.08 15.42 -11.79
CA VAL A 12 2.86 14.62 -11.61
C VAL A 12 2.29 14.26 -12.98
N ASN A 13 2.21 12.97 -13.27
CA ASN A 13 1.63 12.47 -14.51
C ASN A 13 0.12 12.25 -14.33
N LEU A 14 -0.71 13.22 -14.77
CA LEU A 14 -2.15 13.13 -14.71
C LEU A 14 -2.68 12.15 -15.77
N LYS A 15 -3.54 11.21 -15.36
CA LYS A 15 -4.14 10.18 -16.18
C LYS A 15 -5.51 10.66 -16.70
N SER A 16 -5.80 10.38 -17.96
CA SER A 16 -7.13 10.56 -18.51
C SER A 16 -8.12 9.56 -17.89
N MET A 17 -9.42 9.84 -17.98
CA MET A 17 -10.47 8.93 -17.50
C MET A 17 -10.41 7.55 -18.17
N ARG A 18 -9.97 7.49 -19.44
CA ARG A 18 -9.75 6.22 -20.14
C ARG A 18 -8.61 5.41 -19.49
N GLU A 19 -7.50 6.06 -19.13
CA GLU A 19 -6.36 5.43 -18.47
C GLU A 19 -6.71 4.98 -17.06
N ILE A 20 -7.45 5.79 -16.29
CA ILE A 20 -8.00 5.41 -14.99
C ILE A 20 -8.86 4.14 -15.12
N GLY A 21 -9.70 4.05 -16.16
CA GLY A 21 -10.48 2.86 -16.46
C GLY A 21 -9.63 1.62 -16.78
N LEU A 22 -8.44 1.79 -17.39
CA LEU A 22 -7.49 0.70 -17.60
C LEU A 22 -6.80 0.30 -16.29
N MET A 23 -6.41 1.27 -15.45
CA MET A 23 -5.86 1.03 -14.12
C MET A 23 -6.85 0.32 -13.21
N ARG A 24 -8.16 0.65 -13.32
CA ARG A 24 -9.22 -0.05 -12.58
C ARG A 24 -9.22 -1.55 -12.85
N ARG A 25 -8.88 -2.01 -14.07
CA ARG A 25 -8.78 -3.44 -14.38
C ARG A 25 -7.65 -4.11 -13.61
N ALA A 26 -6.48 -3.47 -13.50
CA ALA A 26 -5.39 -3.94 -12.66
C ALA A 26 -5.78 -3.94 -11.17
N GLY A 27 -6.42 -2.86 -10.72
CA GLY A 27 -6.96 -2.75 -9.36
C GLY A 27 -7.97 -3.84 -9.01
N LEU A 28 -8.83 -4.25 -9.96
CA LEU A 28 -9.75 -5.38 -9.77
C LEU A 28 -9.01 -6.72 -9.63
N ALA A 29 -7.93 -6.93 -10.39
CA ALA A 29 -7.09 -8.13 -10.24
C ALA A 29 -6.42 -8.19 -8.87
N VAL A 30 -5.95 -7.04 -8.35
CA VAL A 30 -5.40 -6.92 -6.99
C VAL A 30 -6.48 -7.13 -5.94
N TRP A 31 -7.66 -6.54 -6.10
CA TRP A 31 -8.79 -6.81 -5.20
C TRP A 31 -9.14 -8.31 -5.14
N GLN A 32 -9.17 -9.00 -6.28
CA GLN A 32 -9.40 -10.45 -6.34
C GLN A 32 -8.30 -11.23 -5.60
N ALA A 33 -7.03 -10.82 -5.72
CA ALA A 33 -5.92 -11.39 -4.96
C ALA A 33 -6.15 -11.27 -3.45
N HIS A 34 -6.62 -10.11 -2.98
CA HIS A 34 -7.00 -9.91 -1.58
C HIS A 34 -8.21 -10.75 -1.16
N GLN A 35 -9.17 -11.06 -2.05
CA GLN A 35 -10.25 -12.01 -1.73
C GLN A 35 -9.73 -13.45 -1.55
N ILE A 36 -8.75 -13.87 -2.34
CA ILE A 36 -8.05 -15.16 -2.17
C ILE A 36 -7.34 -15.17 -0.81
N ALA A 37 -6.55 -14.16 -0.49
CA ALA A 37 -5.89 -14.04 0.80
C ALA A 37 -6.88 -14.12 1.97
N LYS A 38 -7.97 -13.37 1.90
CA LYS A 38 -9.02 -13.34 2.93
C LYS A 38 -9.62 -14.72 3.23
N GLN A 39 -9.71 -15.59 2.23
CA GLN A 39 -10.21 -16.96 2.39
C GLN A 39 -9.14 -17.91 2.96
N MET A 40 -7.86 -17.63 2.73
CA MET A 40 -6.75 -18.49 3.12
C MET A 40 -6.14 -18.15 4.48
N VAL A 41 -6.19 -16.86 4.89
CA VAL A 41 -5.59 -16.40 6.16
C VAL A 41 -6.35 -17.00 7.35
N ARG A 42 -5.69 -17.94 8.04
CA ARG A 42 -6.20 -18.65 9.22
C ARG A 42 -5.04 -19.31 9.97
N PRO A 43 -5.21 -19.69 11.23
CA PRO A 43 -4.21 -20.49 11.93
C PRO A 43 -3.87 -21.77 11.14
N GLY A 44 -2.57 -22.09 11.04
CA GLY A 44 -2.04 -23.23 10.31
C GLY A 44 -1.73 -22.98 8.83
N ALA A 45 -2.28 -21.93 8.20
CA ALA A 45 -1.88 -21.53 6.83
C ALA A 45 -0.47 -20.94 6.83
N THR A 46 0.24 -21.07 5.70
CA THR A 46 1.55 -20.46 5.51
C THR A 46 1.46 -19.27 4.55
N THR A 47 2.32 -18.28 4.75
CA THR A 47 2.39 -17.13 3.84
C THR A 47 2.88 -17.53 2.45
N ALA A 48 3.68 -18.60 2.34
CA ALA A 48 4.12 -19.16 1.06
C ALA A 48 2.97 -19.75 0.23
N GLU A 49 2.02 -20.47 0.87
CA GLU A 49 0.82 -20.98 0.18
C GLU A 49 -0.07 -19.87 -0.36
N ILE A 50 -0.21 -18.78 0.40
CA ILE A 50 -0.99 -17.60 -0.01
C ILE A 50 -0.30 -16.89 -1.19
N ASP A 51 1.02 -16.69 -1.12
CA ASP A 51 1.82 -16.09 -2.20
C ASP A 51 1.69 -16.89 -3.51
N GLN A 52 1.79 -18.22 -3.41
CA GLN A 52 1.61 -19.12 -4.55
C GLN A 52 0.22 -18.96 -5.17
N ALA A 53 -0.83 -18.98 -4.37
CA ALA A 53 -2.21 -18.87 -4.86
C ALA A 53 -2.47 -17.54 -5.57
N ILE A 54 -1.92 -16.44 -5.06
CA ILE A 54 -2.00 -15.12 -5.69
C ILE A 54 -1.18 -15.08 -6.99
N GLY A 55 0.01 -15.68 -7.00
CA GLY A 55 0.83 -15.81 -8.22
C GLY A 55 0.10 -16.58 -9.34
N GLU A 56 -0.55 -17.68 -9.00
CA GLU A 56 -1.38 -18.45 -9.94
C GLU A 56 -2.58 -17.64 -10.44
N HIS A 57 -3.20 -16.83 -9.57
CA HIS A 57 -4.29 -15.94 -9.95
C HIS A 57 -3.84 -14.91 -10.98
N PHE A 58 -2.73 -14.20 -10.72
CA PHE A 58 -2.18 -13.22 -11.68
C PHE A 58 -1.81 -13.87 -13.00
N ALA A 59 -1.19 -15.05 -12.96
CA ALA A 59 -0.85 -15.80 -14.18
C ALA A 59 -2.10 -16.13 -15.02
N ARG A 60 -3.22 -16.57 -14.40
CA ARG A 60 -4.48 -16.84 -15.12
C ARG A 60 -5.08 -15.61 -15.79
N LEU A 61 -4.86 -14.42 -15.21
CA LEU A 61 -5.30 -13.15 -15.79
C LEU A 61 -4.35 -12.55 -16.83
N GLY A 62 -3.15 -13.16 -17.01
CA GLY A 62 -2.08 -12.57 -17.81
C GLY A 62 -1.55 -11.27 -17.19
N ALA A 63 -1.65 -11.13 -15.86
CA ALA A 63 -1.11 -10.01 -15.11
C ALA A 63 0.32 -10.31 -14.65
N GLU A 64 1.19 -9.31 -14.73
CA GLU A 64 2.59 -9.37 -14.27
C GLU A 64 2.66 -8.93 -12.80
N PRO A 65 3.18 -9.78 -11.88
CA PRO A 65 3.41 -9.36 -10.49
C PRO A 65 4.48 -8.26 -10.43
N LEU A 66 4.23 -7.18 -9.68
CA LEU A 66 5.13 -6.03 -9.62
C LEU A 66 6.28 -6.22 -8.64
N PHE A 67 6.11 -7.04 -7.60
CA PHE A 67 7.11 -7.20 -6.54
C PHE A 67 8.15 -8.28 -6.87
N LYS A 68 7.73 -9.35 -7.52
CA LYS A 68 8.65 -10.44 -7.88
C LYS A 68 9.77 -9.93 -8.80
N ASN A 69 11.01 -10.20 -8.41
CA ASN A 69 12.21 -9.70 -9.05
C ASN A 69 12.43 -8.18 -8.96
N TYR A 70 11.71 -7.48 -8.07
CA TYR A 70 11.98 -6.07 -7.81
C TYR A 70 13.43 -5.89 -7.32
N PRO A 71 14.21 -4.95 -7.90
CA PRO A 71 15.63 -4.82 -7.59
C PRO A 71 15.85 -4.38 -6.14
N ASN A 72 16.83 -5.01 -5.48
CA ASN A 72 17.18 -4.64 -4.11
C ASN A 72 17.91 -3.29 -4.07
N SER A 73 17.51 -2.42 -3.14
CA SER A 73 18.19 -1.13 -2.91
C SER A 73 19.61 -1.28 -2.35
N VAL A 74 19.90 -2.41 -1.71
CA VAL A 74 21.23 -2.75 -1.22
C VAL A 74 22.03 -3.42 -2.34
N ARG A 75 23.15 -2.80 -2.71
CA ARG A 75 24.02 -3.28 -3.80
C ARG A 75 24.42 -4.75 -3.60
N ASN A 76 24.35 -5.54 -4.67
CA ASN A 76 24.73 -6.96 -4.71
C ASN A 76 23.88 -7.88 -3.80
N LYS A 77 22.67 -7.45 -3.44
CA LYS A 77 21.69 -8.30 -2.76
C LYS A 77 20.64 -8.82 -3.76
N PRO A 78 20.03 -9.99 -3.46
CA PRO A 78 19.04 -10.58 -4.36
C PRO A 78 17.81 -9.68 -4.50
N ALA A 79 17.17 -9.73 -5.67
CA ALA A 79 15.88 -9.14 -5.92
C ALA A 79 14.79 -9.75 -5.01
N PHE A 80 13.66 -9.08 -4.86
CA PHE A 80 12.55 -9.60 -4.05
C PHE A 80 12.03 -10.93 -4.64
N PRO A 81 11.91 -11.99 -3.83
CA PRO A 81 11.72 -13.33 -4.39
C PRO A 81 10.25 -13.71 -4.67
N ALA A 82 9.28 -12.92 -4.20
CA ALA A 82 7.88 -13.31 -4.08
C ALA A 82 6.92 -12.36 -4.83
N VAL A 83 5.68 -12.79 -4.99
CA VAL A 83 4.59 -12.03 -5.60
C VAL A 83 4.00 -11.01 -4.64
N CYS A 84 4.00 -11.35 -3.34
CA CYS A 84 3.45 -10.52 -2.28
C CYS A 84 4.50 -10.23 -1.21
N CYS A 85 4.41 -9.05 -0.58
CA CYS A 85 5.02 -8.81 0.72
C CYS A 85 4.10 -9.39 1.82
N MET A 86 4.67 -10.21 2.70
CA MET A 86 3.95 -10.91 3.77
C MET A 86 4.56 -10.55 5.13
N SER A 87 4.07 -9.47 5.71
CA SER A 87 4.63 -8.88 6.94
C SER A 87 3.79 -9.29 8.15
N VAL A 88 4.35 -10.15 9.01
CA VAL A 88 3.65 -10.71 10.18
C VAL A 88 4.01 -9.92 11.44
N ASN A 89 3.04 -9.54 12.25
CA ASN A 89 3.16 -8.90 13.56
C ASN A 89 4.02 -7.63 13.57
N GLU A 90 5.27 -7.72 14.06
CA GLU A 90 6.23 -6.61 14.11
C GLU A 90 6.87 -6.28 12.76
N ALA A 91 6.66 -7.10 11.74
CA ALA A 91 7.08 -6.75 10.39
C ALA A 91 6.18 -5.63 9.84
N VAL A 92 6.81 -4.54 9.41
CA VAL A 92 6.15 -3.35 8.88
C VAL A 92 5.79 -3.54 7.43
N VAL A 93 6.81 -3.79 6.58
CA VAL A 93 6.70 -3.99 5.14
C VAL A 93 7.79 -4.94 4.63
N HIS A 94 7.66 -5.37 3.39
CA HIS A 94 8.62 -6.18 2.63
C HIS A 94 8.94 -7.53 3.27
N GLY A 95 8.03 -8.09 4.08
CA GLY A 95 8.18 -9.44 4.63
C GLY A 95 8.20 -10.48 3.50
N ILE A 96 9.19 -11.38 3.53
CA ILE A 96 9.30 -12.47 2.56
C ILE A 96 8.37 -13.61 2.99
N PRO A 97 7.55 -14.18 2.09
CA PRO A 97 6.72 -15.36 2.38
C PRO A 97 7.55 -16.54 2.90
N THR A 98 7.01 -17.26 3.87
CA THR A 98 7.67 -18.40 4.51
C THR A 98 6.73 -19.60 4.65
N ASN A 99 7.31 -20.79 4.91
CA ASN A 99 6.56 -22.00 5.26
C ASN A 99 6.25 -22.10 6.76
N LYS A 100 6.54 -21.05 7.56
CA LYS A 100 6.12 -21.01 8.95
C LYS A 100 4.61 -20.83 9.04
N PRO A 101 3.88 -21.73 9.73
CA PRO A 101 2.44 -21.56 9.90
C PRO A 101 2.11 -20.30 10.69
N LEU A 102 1.10 -19.59 10.25
CA LEU A 102 0.46 -18.52 11.02
C LEU A 102 -0.24 -19.13 12.25
N VAL A 103 -0.21 -18.42 13.36
CA VAL A 103 -0.82 -18.88 14.62
C VAL A 103 -1.95 -17.95 15.05
N GLU A 104 -2.82 -18.45 15.90
CA GLU A 104 -3.89 -17.67 16.52
C GLU A 104 -3.34 -16.43 17.18
N GLY A 105 -3.91 -15.26 16.90
CA GLY A 105 -3.47 -13.98 17.42
C GLY A 105 -2.49 -13.21 16.56
N ASP A 106 -1.92 -13.82 15.51
CA ASP A 106 -1.10 -13.10 14.53
C ASP A 106 -1.92 -12.08 13.75
N ILE A 107 -1.24 -11.06 13.24
CA ILE A 107 -1.72 -10.20 12.14
C ILE A 107 -0.78 -10.35 10.95
N LEU A 108 -1.35 -10.31 9.75
CA LEU A 108 -0.61 -10.39 8.49
C LEU A 108 -0.92 -9.18 7.63
N SER A 109 0.03 -8.27 7.48
CA SER A 109 -0.01 -7.25 6.43
C SER A 109 0.45 -7.88 5.12
N LEU A 110 -0.52 -8.09 4.23
CA LEU A 110 -0.30 -8.56 2.87
C LEU A 110 -0.39 -7.37 1.93
N ASP A 111 0.64 -7.20 1.13
CA ASP A 111 0.75 -6.15 0.14
C ASP A 111 1.11 -6.79 -1.21
N THR A 112 0.36 -6.43 -2.27
CA THR A 112 0.56 -7.00 -3.60
C THR A 112 0.05 -6.09 -4.70
N GLY A 113 0.83 -6.01 -5.77
CA GLY A 113 0.50 -5.25 -6.96
C GLY A 113 0.71 -6.06 -8.25
N CYS A 114 -0.03 -5.68 -9.30
CA CYS A 114 0.16 -6.26 -10.61
C CYS A 114 0.07 -5.21 -11.73
N ARG A 115 0.72 -5.54 -12.87
CA ARG A 115 0.54 -4.84 -14.14
C ARG A 115 -0.35 -5.65 -15.05
N LEU A 116 -1.49 -5.08 -15.46
CA LEU A 116 -2.43 -5.71 -16.38
C LEU A 116 -2.74 -4.76 -17.54
N GLY A 117 -2.50 -5.23 -18.78
CA GLY A 117 -2.71 -4.39 -19.97
C GLY A 117 -1.80 -3.14 -20.01
N GLY A 118 -0.61 -3.22 -19.36
CA GLY A 118 0.37 -2.14 -19.30
C GLY A 118 0.07 -1.07 -18.24
N TRP A 119 -0.83 -1.33 -17.30
CA TRP A 119 -1.18 -0.43 -16.19
C TRP A 119 -1.09 -1.15 -14.85
N CYS A 120 -0.63 -0.44 -13.83
CA CYS A 120 -0.42 -0.96 -12.49
C CYS A 120 -1.63 -0.72 -11.56
N GLY A 121 -1.80 -1.62 -10.61
CA GLY A 121 -2.65 -1.46 -9.43
C GLY A 121 -1.93 -2.08 -8.25
N ASP A 122 -2.09 -1.50 -7.07
CA ASP A 122 -1.40 -1.86 -5.84
C ASP A 122 -2.30 -1.67 -4.63
N ALA A 123 -2.25 -2.58 -3.66
CA ALA A 123 -3.00 -2.48 -2.42
C ALA A 123 -2.41 -3.35 -1.33
N ALA A 124 -2.55 -2.90 -0.08
CA ALA A 124 -2.23 -3.64 1.12
C ALA A 124 -3.40 -3.73 2.09
N TYR A 125 -3.47 -4.85 2.81
CA TYR A 125 -4.46 -5.08 3.85
C TYR A 125 -3.86 -5.89 5.00
N THR A 126 -4.14 -5.49 6.25
CA THR A 126 -3.73 -6.25 7.43
C THR A 126 -4.86 -7.17 7.89
N TYR A 127 -4.63 -8.47 7.74
CA TYR A 127 -5.57 -9.54 8.12
C TYR A 127 -5.33 -10.02 9.55
N LYS A 128 -6.41 -10.36 10.23
CA LYS A 128 -6.39 -11.06 11.52
C LYS A 128 -6.26 -12.56 11.30
N VAL A 129 -5.44 -13.23 12.09
CA VAL A 129 -5.32 -14.69 12.11
C VAL A 129 -6.07 -15.20 13.33
N GLY A 130 -7.32 -15.61 13.13
CA GLY A 130 -8.23 -15.98 14.22
C GLY A 130 -8.60 -14.80 15.12
N GLN A 131 -8.58 -15.00 16.42
CA GLN A 131 -8.87 -13.96 17.42
C GLN A 131 -7.58 -13.23 17.80
N ILE A 132 -7.57 -11.91 17.66
CA ILE A 132 -6.45 -11.05 18.05
C ILE A 132 -6.75 -10.29 19.34
N ALA A 133 -5.71 -9.82 20.02
CA ALA A 133 -5.84 -9.01 21.23
C ALA A 133 -6.56 -7.68 20.93
N PRO A 134 -7.39 -7.16 21.86
CA PRO A 134 -8.16 -5.94 21.64
C PRO A 134 -7.30 -4.71 21.32
N GLU A 135 -6.09 -4.61 21.88
CA GLU A 135 -5.15 -3.54 21.58
C GLU A 135 -4.60 -3.61 20.14
N VAL A 136 -4.43 -4.83 19.61
CA VAL A 136 -4.03 -5.04 18.20
C VAL A 136 -5.20 -4.70 17.28
N GLN A 137 -6.44 -5.06 17.66
CA GLN A 137 -7.63 -4.66 16.90
C GLN A 137 -7.73 -3.14 16.78
N ARG A 138 -7.50 -2.41 17.88
CA ARG A 138 -7.50 -0.92 17.84
C ARG A 138 -6.42 -0.34 16.94
N LEU A 139 -5.25 -1.01 16.83
CA LEU A 139 -4.22 -0.61 15.88
C LEU A 139 -4.71 -0.76 14.43
N LEU A 140 -5.33 -1.89 14.11
CA LEU A 140 -5.90 -2.14 12.77
C LEU A 140 -6.96 -1.10 12.44
N ASP A 141 -7.91 -0.88 13.37
CA ASP A 141 -9.01 0.09 13.21
C ASP A 141 -8.48 1.52 12.98
N ALA A 142 -7.45 1.93 13.71
CA ALA A 142 -6.84 3.24 13.55
C ALA A 142 -6.07 3.35 12.22
N THR A 143 -5.42 2.28 11.76
CA THR A 143 -4.66 2.30 10.51
C THR A 143 -5.58 2.34 9.29
N GLU A 144 -6.65 1.55 9.28
CA GLU A 144 -7.68 1.61 8.25
C GLU A 144 -8.44 2.95 8.33
N GLY A 145 -8.72 3.44 9.55
CA GLY A 145 -9.37 4.72 9.78
C GLY A 145 -8.60 5.91 9.23
N VAL A 146 -7.28 5.96 9.36
CA VAL A 146 -6.46 7.05 8.79
C VAL A 146 -6.39 6.99 7.26
N LEU A 147 -6.42 5.79 6.65
CA LEU A 147 -6.53 5.65 5.19
C LEU A 147 -7.87 6.21 4.71
N ASN A 148 -8.97 5.83 5.35
CA ASN A 148 -10.31 6.33 5.02
C ASN A 148 -10.40 7.85 5.19
N LEU A 149 -9.83 8.39 6.27
CA LEU A 149 -9.74 9.85 6.51
C LEU A 149 -8.99 10.55 5.37
N ALA A 150 -7.86 10.01 4.93
CA ALA A 150 -7.09 10.60 3.83
C ALA A 150 -7.92 10.67 2.54
N ILE A 151 -8.63 9.60 2.21
CA ILE A 151 -9.50 9.52 1.02
C ILE A 151 -10.65 10.52 1.12
N GLU A 152 -11.30 10.62 2.28
CA GLU A 152 -12.38 11.58 2.51
C GLU A 152 -11.89 13.02 2.34
N LEU A 153 -10.73 13.36 2.91
CA LEU A 153 -10.14 14.69 2.84
C LEU A 153 -9.76 15.12 1.41
N MET A 154 -9.56 14.20 0.49
CA MET A 154 -9.32 14.52 -0.93
C MET A 154 -10.53 15.21 -1.60
N ASN A 155 -11.73 15.12 -1.03
CA ASN A 155 -12.90 15.86 -1.50
C ASN A 155 -12.85 17.38 -1.16
N SER A 156 -12.06 17.75 -0.16
CA SER A 156 -12.11 19.11 0.40
C SER A 156 -10.77 19.83 0.45
N LYS A 157 -9.66 19.10 0.43
CA LYS A 157 -8.31 19.67 0.48
C LYS A 157 -7.73 19.80 -0.93
N SER A 158 -7.06 20.91 -1.18
CA SER A 158 -6.46 21.20 -2.49
C SER A 158 -5.03 20.66 -2.64
N TYR A 159 -4.35 20.35 -1.54
CA TYR A 159 -2.96 19.92 -1.51
C TYR A 159 -2.74 18.74 -0.56
N TRP A 160 -1.85 17.83 -0.95
CA TRP A 160 -1.54 16.64 -0.15
C TRP A 160 -0.97 16.96 1.24
N SER A 161 -0.15 17.99 1.37
CA SER A 161 0.42 18.39 2.65
C SER A 161 -0.63 18.70 3.73
N ALA A 162 -1.81 19.16 3.35
CA ALA A 162 -2.91 19.39 4.28
C ALA A 162 -3.48 18.06 4.79
N ILE A 163 -3.64 17.07 3.89
CA ILE A 163 -4.11 15.71 4.21
C ILE A 163 -3.10 15.00 5.11
N ALA A 164 -1.81 15.00 4.72
CA ALA A 164 -0.74 14.37 5.48
C ALA A 164 -0.60 14.89 6.93
N ARG A 165 -0.91 16.15 7.17
CA ARG A 165 -0.96 16.70 8.54
C ARG A 165 -2.12 16.16 9.35
N GLU A 166 -3.31 16.07 8.77
CA GLU A 166 -4.48 15.49 9.44
C GLU A 166 -4.26 14.01 9.74
N MET A 167 -3.66 13.25 8.80
CA MET A 167 -3.27 11.85 9.02
C MET A 167 -2.32 11.71 10.21
N ALA A 168 -1.27 12.53 10.27
CA ALA A 168 -0.30 12.51 11.38
C ALA A 168 -0.96 12.82 12.73
N THR A 169 -1.86 13.81 12.76
CA THR A 169 -2.62 14.17 13.96
C THR A 169 -3.54 13.02 14.39
N TYR A 170 -4.28 12.44 13.45
CA TYR A 170 -5.17 11.31 13.71
C TYR A 170 -4.43 10.14 14.37
N ILE A 171 -3.29 9.71 13.82
CA ILE A 171 -2.52 8.59 14.36
C ILE A 171 -1.93 8.93 15.74
N HIS A 172 -1.40 10.14 15.92
CA HIS A 172 -0.90 10.61 17.21
C HIS A 172 -2.00 10.59 18.30
N ASP A 173 -3.20 11.07 17.98
CA ASP A 173 -4.31 11.16 18.93
C ASP A 173 -4.86 9.77 19.31
N HIS A 174 -4.64 8.76 18.46
CA HIS A 174 -4.91 7.35 18.79
C HIS A 174 -3.77 6.69 19.59
N GLY A 175 -2.68 7.40 19.89
CA GLY A 175 -1.57 6.91 20.69
C GLY A 175 -0.58 6.01 19.93
N TYR A 176 -0.57 6.09 18.60
CA TYR A 176 0.31 5.31 17.71
C TYR A 176 1.37 6.17 17.03
N SER A 177 2.26 5.53 16.28
CA SER A 177 3.33 6.18 15.52
C SER A 177 3.24 5.87 14.04
N THR A 178 3.24 6.91 13.20
CA THR A 178 3.37 6.75 11.74
C THR A 178 4.82 6.40 11.38
N VAL A 179 5.00 5.42 10.50
CA VAL A 179 6.31 5.12 9.88
C VAL A 179 6.67 6.24 8.91
N GLU A 180 7.90 6.77 9.02
CA GLU A 180 8.33 7.93 8.24
C GLU A 180 9.41 7.60 7.19
N CYS A 181 9.93 6.37 7.18
CA CYS A 181 10.96 5.94 6.23
C CYS A 181 10.41 5.32 4.94
N PHE A 182 9.11 5.06 4.89
CA PHE A 182 8.38 4.61 3.73
C PHE A 182 7.19 5.55 3.48
N VAL A 183 6.86 5.73 2.21
CA VAL A 183 5.83 6.68 1.78
C VAL A 183 5.09 6.08 0.58
N GLY A 184 3.86 6.47 0.39
CA GLY A 184 3.11 6.19 -0.81
C GLY A 184 3.70 6.89 -2.05
N HIS A 185 3.14 6.63 -3.19
CA HIS A 185 3.70 7.04 -4.47
C HIS A 185 2.63 7.30 -5.53
N GLY A 186 2.99 8.04 -6.57
CA GLY A 186 2.24 8.03 -7.82
C GLY A 186 2.30 6.62 -8.43
N ILE A 187 1.26 6.25 -9.15
CA ILE A 187 1.17 4.95 -9.81
C ILE A 187 0.51 5.10 -11.18
N GLY A 188 0.92 4.28 -12.14
CA GLY A 188 0.39 4.37 -13.48
C GLY A 188 0.89 3.26 -14.40
N ARG A 189 1.79 3.57 -15.31
CA ARG A 189 2.50 2.59 -16.13
C ARG A 189 3.59 1.87 -15.36
N GLU A 190 4.20 2.59 -14.43
CA GLU A 190 5.14 2.05 -13.47
C GLU A 190 4.47 1.96 -12.08
N MET A 191 4.95 1.04 -11.25
CA MET A 191 4.47 0.90 -9.87
C MET A 191 4.78 2.18 -9.09
N HIS A 192 6.01 2.65 -9.15
CA HIS A 192 6.44 3.87 -8.50
C HIS A 192 6.62 4.99 -9.53
N GLU A 193 5.71 5.95 -9.51
CA GLU A 193 5.80 7.21 -10.24
C GLU A 193 5.86 8.39 -9.24
N ASP A 194 6.21 9.58 -9.71
CA ASP A 194 5.98 10.80 -8.94
C ASP A 194 4.47 11.09 -8.81
N PRO A 195 4.04 11.70 -7.71
CA PRO A 195 4.82 12.22 -6.60
C PRO A 195 5.06 11.19 -5.48
N GLN A 196 6.02 11.46 -4.57
CA GLN A 196 6.01 10.79 -3.27
C GLN A 196 4.80 11.23 -2.45
N VAL A 197 4.18 10.28 -1.74
CA VAL A 197 2.92 10.47 -0.99
C VAL A 197 3.15 10.15 0.51
N PRO A 198 3.83 11.04 1.27
CA PRO A 198 4.05 10.82 2.70
C PRO A 198 2.74 10.80 3.48
N ASN A 199 2.59 9.80 4.38
CA ASN A 199 1.43 9.67 5.27
C ASN A 199 1.60 10.46 6.58
N PHE A 200 2.48 11.47 6.59
CA PHE A 200 2.85 12.31 7.73
C PHE A 200 3.30 13.69 7.27
N ALA A 201 3.40 14.64 8.20
CA ALA A 201 3.85 16.01 7.90
C ALA A 201 5.35 16.04 7.52
N SER A 202 5.67 15.63 6.30
CA SER A 202 7.03 15.56 5.78
C SER A 202 7.58 16.94 5.38
N ARG A 203 8.91 17.10 5.53
CA ARG A 203 9.61 18.26 4.98
C ARG A 203 9.64 18.26 3.45
N SER A 204 9.57 17.08 2.82
CA SER A 204 9.50 16.94 1.36
C SER A 204 8.24 17.59 0.76
N LEU A 205 7.16 17.71 1.53
CA LEU A 205 5.92 18.39 1.13
C LEU A 205 5.97 19.91 1.28
N ARG A 206 7.16 20.52 1.38
CA ARG A 206 7.31 21.97 1.44
C ARG A 206 7.73 22.51 0.07
N GLY A 207 7.11 23.62 -0.32
CA GLY A 207 7.41 24.25 -1.61
C GLY A 207 7.04 23.38 -2.79
N SER A 208 7.99 23.13 -3.69
CA SER A 208 7.76 22.35 -4.94
C SER A 208 7.58 20.85 -4.74
N GLY A 209 7.77 20.33 -3.52
CA GLY A 209 7.53 18.91 -3.23
C GLY A 209 6.08 18.59 -2.87
N ASP A 210 5.24 19.59 -2.64
CA ASP A 210 3.80 19.38 -2.44
C ASP A 210 3.08 19.30 -3.79
N PHE A 211 1.97 18.60 -3.83
CA PHE A 211 1.19 18.42 -5.05
C PHE A 211 -0.30 18.66 -4.84
N ARG A 212 -0.99 18.99 -5.92
CA ARG A 212 -2.41 19.28 -5.91
C ARG A 212 -3.24 18.03 -5.99
N ILE A 213 -4.39 18.07 -5.32
CA ILE A 213 -5.45 17.07 -5.47
C ILE A 213 -6.34 17.56 -6.61
N GLU A 214 -6.16 16.98 -7.79
CA GLU A 214 -6.86 17.41 -9.01
C GLU A 214 -7.21 16.22 -9.92
N PRO A 215 -8.24 16.35 -10.77
CA PRO A 215 -8.66 15.25 -11.65
C PRO A 215 -7.51 14.73 -12.53
N GLY A 216 -7.36 13.42 -12.57
CA GLY A 216 -6.27 12.72 -13.27
C GLY A 216 -5.13 12.27 -12.37
N LEU A 217 -5.01 12.80 -11.15
CA LEU A 217 -4.06 12.28 -10.17
C LEU A 217 -4.42 10.84 -9.79
N VAL A 218 -3.44 9.93 -9.83
CA VAL A 218 -3.57 8.56 -9.32
C VAL A 218 -2.38 8.24 -8.44
N ILE A 219 -2.66 7.86 -7.19
CA ILE A 219 -1.66 7.62 -6.15
C ILE A 219 -1.98 6.38 -5.32
N ALA A 220 -0.94 5.73 -4.81
CA ALA A 220 -1.02 4.78 -3.72
C ALA A 220 -1.00 5.55 -2.40
N VAL A 221 -2.02 5.35 -1.57
CA VAL A 221 -2.13 5.91 -0.21
C VAL A 221 -2.02 4.76 0.76
N GLU A 222 -0.92 4.72 1.51
CA GLU A 222 -0.48 3.50 2.21
C GLU A 222 0.06 3.78 3.62
N PRO A 223 -0.77 4.22 4.57
CA PRO A 223 -0.31 4.42 5.94
C PRO A 223 0.19 3.14 6.58
N MET A 224 1.43 3.19 7.07
CA MET A 224 2.05 2.18 7.93
C MET A 224 2.10 2.73 9.35
N VAL A 225 1.47 2.02 10.29
CA VAL A 225 1.29 2.49 11.67
C VAL A 225 1.84 1.47 12.65
N ASN A 226 2.75 1.93 13.52
CA ASN A 226 3.35 1.12 14.57
C ASN A 226 2.64 1.33 15.91
N MET A 227 2.39 0.25 16.63
CA MET A 227 1.84 0.30 17.99
C MET A 227 2.76 1.02 18.99
N GLY A 228 4.06 1.06 18.70
CA GLY A 228 5.08 1.66 19.55
C GLY A 228 5.88 2.75 18.86
N THR A 229 7.20 2.56 18.78
CA THR A 229 8.09 3.55 18.16
C THR A 229 7.93 3.60 16.64
N LYS A 230 8.08 4.79 16.05
CA LYS A 230 8.14 4.96 14.58
C LYS A 230 9.41 4.40 13.94
N ARG A 231 10.41 3.99 14.74
CA ARG A 231 11.69 3.49 14.22
C ARG A 231 11.55 2.08 13.69
N VAL A 232 12.20 1.86 12.56
CA VAL A 232 12.23 0.61 11.81
C VAL A 232 13.66 0.14 11.66
N LYS A 233 13.87 -1.15 11.57
CA LYS A 233 15.16 -1.78 11.28
C LYS A 233 14.98 -2.88 10.23
N MET A 234 15.95 -3.00 9.33
CA MET A 234 16.00 -4.04 8.31
C MET A 234 16.57 -5.32 8.87
N LEU A 235 15.97 -6.47 8.54
CA LEU A 235 16.51 -7.79 8.88
C LEU A 235 17.68 -8.22 7.97
N SER A 236 18.33 -9.32 8.32
CA SER A 236 19.49 -9.86 7.59
C SER A 236 19.16 -10.37 6.18
N ASP A 237 17.88 -10.63 5.89
CA ASP A 237 17.38 -10.97 4.55
C ASP A 237 17.46 -9.80 3.57
N THR A 238 17.76 -8.60 4.06
CA THR A 238 17.92 -7.34 3.32
C THR A 238 16.65 -6.80 2.68
N TRP A 239 15.47 -7.30 3.10
CA TRP A 239 14.15 -6.89 2.67
C TRP A 239 13.23 -6.55 3.84
N THR A 240 12.98 -7.51 4.72
CA THR A 240 11.99 -7.38 5.78
C THR A 240 12.34 -6.23 6.73
N GLN A 241 11.42 -5.30 6.85
CA GLN A 241 11.50 -4.18 7.77
C GLN A 241 10.66 -4.48 9.00
N VAL A 242 11.23 -4.35 10.19
CA VAL A 242 10.52 -4.61 11.44
C VAL A 242 10.57 -3.41 12.36
N THR A 243 9.59 -3.28 13.26
CA THR A 243 9.60 -2.26 14.29
C THR A 243 10.83 -2.41 15.19
N ALA A 244 11.43 -1.31 15.61
CA ALA A 244 12.66 -1.37 16.42
C ALA A 244 12.42 -1.90 17.85
N ASP A 245 11.18 -1.82 18.33
CA ASP A 245 10.75 -2.25 19.67
C ASP A 245 10.03 -3.61 19.69
N GLY A 246 9.84 -4.26 18.54
CA GLY A 246 9.20 -5.56 18.43
C GLY A 246 7.67 -5.54 18.63
N LYS A 247 7.05 -4.35 18.68
CA LYS A 247 5.59 -4.23 18.78
C LYS A 247 4.93 -4.34 17.39
N PRO A 248 3.65 -4.74 17.32
CA PRO A 248 2.92 -4.88 16.06
C PRO A 248 2.91 -3.61 15.21
N SER A 249 2.87 -3.82 13.89
CA SER A 249 2.63 -2.79 12.87
C SER A 249 1.47 -3.21 11.98
N ALA A 250 0.71 -2.25 11.48
CA ALA A 250 -0.36 -2.46 10.50
C ALA A 250 -0.12 -1.62 9.26
N HIS A 251 -0.53 -2.14 8.11
CA HIS A 251 -0.42 -1.52 6.80
C HIS A 251 -1.74 -1.70 6.04
N PHE A 252 -2.32 -0.61 5.57
CA PHE A 252 -3.47 -0.60 4.68
C PHE A 252 -3.19 0.34 3.52
N GLU A 253 -3.64 -0.04 2.33
CA GLU A 253 -3.36 0.73 1.13
C GLU A 253 -4.47 0.59 0.10
N HIS A 254 -4.69 1.68 -0.64
CA HIS A 254 -5.45 1.69 -1.88
C HIS A 254 -4.77 2.51 -2.97
N THR A 255 -4.86 2.02 -4.22
CA THR A 255 -4.72 2.88 -5.40
C THR A 255 -5.96 3.77 -5.52
N VAL A 256 -5.76 5.09 -5.42
CA VAL A 256 -6.81 6.11 -5.43
C VAL A 256 -6.64 7.01 -6.64
N ALA A 257 -7.68 7.15 -7.46
CA ALA A 257 -7.74 8.11 -8.56
C ALA A 257 -8.62 9.30 -8.20
N ILE A 258 -8.21 10.51 -8.55
CA ILE A 258 -9.05 11.69 -8.48
C ILE A 258 -9.77 11.83 -9.82
N THR A 259 -11.10 11.71 -9.79
CA THR A 259 -11.98 11.90 -10.95
C THR A 259 -12.72 13.24 -10.85
N PRO A 260 -13.43 13.70 -11.89
CA PRO A 260 -14.30 14.87 -11.77
C PRO A 260 -15.38 14.73 -10.68
N ASP A 261 -15.74 13.48 -10.32
CA ASP A 261 -16.75 13.19 -9.28
C ASP A 261 -16.12 12.98 -7.89
N GLY A 262 -14.81 13.18 -7.76
CA GLY A 262 -14.03 13.02 -6.52
C GLY A 262 -13.12 11.79 -6.48
N PRO A 263 -12.57 11.45 -5.30
CA PRO A 263 -11.69 10.30 -5.13
C PRO A 263 -12.42 8.99 -5.40
N THR A 264 -11.78 8.13 -6.18
CA THR A 264 -12.29 6.81 -6.59
C THR A 264 -11.26 5.75 -6.29
N LEU A 265 -11.64 4.73 -5.51
CA LEU A 265 -10.80 3.59 -5.18
C LEU A 265 -10.74 2.61 -6.36
N LEU A 266 -9.54 2.33 -6.84
CA LEU A 266 -9.35 1.41 -7.97
C LEU A 266 -9.19 -0.06 -7.52
N THR A 267 -8.92 -0.31 -6.23
CA THR A 267 -8.59 -1.63 -5.65
C THR A 267 -9.67 -2.15 -4.69
N VAL A 268 -10.94 -1.86 -4.98
CA VAL A 268 -12.10 -2.32 -4.22
C VAL A 268 -13.03 -3.21 -5.05
N ALA A 269 -14.06 -3.77 -4.43
CA ALA A 269 -15.05 -4.61 -5.09
C ALA A 269 -15.61 -3.94 -6.39
N PRO A 270 -15.92 -4.74 -7.42
CA PRO A 270 -16.57 -4.22 -8.60
C PRO A 270 -17.95 -3.65 -8.25
N THR A 271 -18.30 -2.55 -8.89
CA THR A 271 -19.63 -1.96 -8.80
C THR A 271 -20.67 -2.83 -9.55
N PRO A 272 -21.97 -2.72 -9.25
CA PRO A 272 -23.00 -3.44 -10.01
C PRO A 272 -22.91 -3.20 -11.52
N ALA A 273 -22.65 -1.97 -11.94
CA ALA A 273 -22.50 -1.61 -13.35
C ALA A 273 -21.26 -2.25 -14.03
N GLU A 274 -20.17 -2.48 -13.27
CA GLU A 274 -19.00 -3.20 -13.78
C GLU A 274 -19.27 -4.70 -13.91
N LEU A 275 -20.05 -5.29 -13.00
CA LEU A 275 -20.48 -6.70 -13.08
C LEU A 275 -21.39 -6.94 -14.27
N GLU A 276 -22.36 -6.06 -14.55
CA GLU A 276 -23.23 -6.15 -15.71
C GLU A 276 -22.45 -6.11 -17.04
N LYS A 277 -21.46 -5.24 -17.16
CA LYS A 277 -20.60 -5.15 -18.36
C LYS A 277 -19.72 -6.37 -18.57
N ALA A 278 -19.36 -7.08 -17.52
CA ALA A 278 -18.54 -8.30 -17.59
C ALA A 278 -19.36 -9.54 -17.95
N ALA A 279 -20.69 -9.48 -17.84
CA ALA A 279 -21.62 -10.57 -18.15
C ALA A 279 -22.11 -10.58 -19.62
N VAL A 280 -21.77 -9.58 -20.41
CA VAL A 280 -22.05 -9.42 -21.84
C VAL A 280 -20.79 -9.68 -22.66
#